data_016b6de57288350f2996d15e52efbae8
#
_entry.id   016b6de57288350f2996d15e52efbae8
#
_cell.length_a   1.000
_cell.length_b   1.000
_cell.length_c   1.000
_cell.angle_alpha   90.00
_cell.angle_beta   90.00
_cell.angle_gamma   90.00
#
_symmetry.space_group_name_H-M   'P 1'
#
loop_
_entity.id
_entity.type
_entity.pdbx_description
1 polymer ?
#
loop_
_entity_poly.entity_id
_entity_poly.type
_entity_poly.pdbx_seq_one_letter_code
_entity_poly.pdbx_strand_id
1 'polypeptide(L)'
;MKYFFSAGEASGDVHAAQVIRELRNIDREAVIKFLGGDDMALAAGCVPLIHYERMAYMGFVDVVAHLPQVLRNLEDAKKAIREFCPDVVVLVDYPSFNLRLAEYAYGLGIPVHYYIAPKLWAWKEYRIRKLKKFVSRIYSILPFEEAWFGERGLKVEYVGNPSVEEVGRVLESMPPDADFRSLHSLDSRPILALVPGSRVGEIKSNLPVMDAVARRHPEVQTIVAGAPSISPELYAGLTSFPVIDASTLQIMACARAALVTSGTASLESALAGAPQVVCYRSVGWKPMHGLFQRILKIPFVSLPNLVGGEIDRETRRRVND
;
A
#
# COMPACT_ATOMS: atom_id res chain seq x y z
N MET A 1 -4.76 20.31 20.39
CA MET A 1 -4.12 19.10 20.96
C MET A 1 -2.78 18.82 20.28
N LYS A 2 -1.93 17.97 20.90
CA LYS A 2 -0.64 17.51 20.34
C LYS A 2 -0.78 16.10 19.78
N TYR A 3 -0.44 15.90 18.52
CA TYR A 3 -0.55 14.63 17.83
C TYR A 3 0.82 14.17 17.34
N PHE A 4 1.14 12.89 17.58
CA PHE A 4 2.34 12.28 17.02
C PHE A 4 1.95 11.19 16.02
N PHE A 5 2.28 11.37 14.75
CA PHE A 5 1.99 10.40 13.69
C PHE A 5 3.20 9.56 13.33
N SER A 6 2.97 8.30 12.90
CA SER A 6 4.02 7.44 12.35
C SER A 6 3.51 6.65 11.16
N ALA A 7 4.03 6.98 9.97
CA ALA A 7 3.86 6.25 8.72
C ALA A 7 5.23 5.86 8.17
N GLY A 8 5.42 4.57 7.87
CA GLY A 8 6.73 4.03 7.48
C GLY A 8 6.88 3.73 5.99
N GLU A 9 5.90 4.08 5.15
CA GLU A 9 5.86 3.79 3.72
C GLU A 9 5.12 4.91 2.97
N ALA A 10 5.38 5.04 1.66
CA ALA A 10 4.76 6.08 0.82
C ALA A 10 3.22 6.05 0.86
N SER A 11 2.60 4.86 0.78
CA SER A 11 1.14 4.74 0.87
C SER A 11 0.60 5.18 2.23
N GLY A 12 1.32 4.85 3.30
CA GLY A 12 0.99 5.30 4.65
C GLY A 12 1.11 6.83 4.80
N ASP A 13 2.09 7.45 4.15
CA ASP A 13 2.29 8.91 4.13
C ASP A 13 1.09 9.61 3.48
N VAL A 14 0.68 9.19 2.29
CA VAL A 14 -0.50 9.73 1.59
C VAL A 14 -1.76 9.63 2.45
N HIS A 15 -2.02 8.45 3.04
CA HIS A 15 -3.22 8.23 3.85
C HIS A 15 -3.18 9.02 5.17
N ALA A 16 -2.01 9.09 5.83
CA ALA A 16 -1.84 9.90 7.03
C ALA A 16 -2.02 11.40 6.73
N ALA A 17 -1.54 11.88 5.58
CA ALA A 17 -1.71 13.26 5.15
C ALA A 17 -3.18 13.64 5.00
N GLN A 18 -4.02 12.74 4.49
CA GLN A 18 -5.48 12.97 4.41
C GLN A 18 -6.08 13.14 5.81
N VAL A 19 -5.74 12.24 6.74
CA VAL A 19 -6.19 12.33 8.14
C VAL A 19 -5.72 13.64 8.79
N ILE A 20 -4.49 14.08 8.53
CA ILE A 20 -3.95 15.33 9.07
C ILE A 20 -4.71 16.56 8.53
N ARG A 21 -5.06 16.57 7.24
CA ARG A 21 -5.85 17.66 6.64
C ARG A 21 -7.21 17.81 7.33
N GLU A 22 -7.93 16.68 7.46
CA GLU A 22 -9.24 16.67 8.11
C GLU A 22 -9.13 16.98 9.61
N LEU A 23 -8.11 16.48 10.29
CA LEU A 23 -7.85 16.80 11.68
C LEU A 23 -7.66 18.30 11.89
N ARG A 24 -6.95 18.99 10.99
CA ARG A 24 -6.76 20.46 11.07
C ARG A 24 -8.04 21.24 10.81
N ASN A 25 -8.99 20.69 10.06
CA ASN A 25 -10.31 21.29 9.89
C ASN A 25 -11.10 21.29 11.21
N ILE A 26 -10.90 20.26 12.05
CA ILE A 26 -11.59 20.08 13.32
C ILE A 26 -10.82 20.76 14.48
N ASP A 27 -9.51 20.56 14.53
CA ASP A 27 -8.60 21.13 15.54
C ASP A 27 -7.58 22.07 14.85
N ARG A 28 -7.99 23.34 14.70
CA ARG A 28 -7.15 24.37 14.04
C ARG A 28 -5.85 24.67 14.79
N GLU A 29 -5.80 24.36 16.08
CA GLU A 29 -4.62 24.54 16.94
C GLU A 29 -3.81 23.24 17.10
N ALA A 30 -4.09 22.22 16.27
CA ALA A 30 -3.36 20.97 16.31
C ALA A 30 -1.86 21.18 16.13
N VAL A 31 -1.09 20.74 17.10
CA VAL A 31 0.38 20.67 17.00
C VAL A 31 0.78 19.28 16.62
N ILE A 32 1.42 19.12 15.46
CA ILE A 32 1.72 17.83 14.86
C ILE A 32 3.23 17.63 14.79
N LYS A 33 3.72 16.47 15.24
CA LYS A 33 5.04 15.92 14.93
C LYS A 33 4.87 14.54 14.34
N PHE A 34 5.76 14.15 13.41
CA PHE A 34 5.55 12.90 12.70
C PHE A 34 6.83 12.26 12.15
N LEU A 35 6.73 10.96 11.90
CA LEU A 35 7.58 10.16 11.04
C LEU A 35 6.76 9.88 9.77
N GLY A 36 7.27 10.22 8.59
CA GLY A 36 6.51 10.11 7.34
C GLY A 36 7.28 10.74 6.19
N GLY A 37 6.58 11.28 5.21
CA GLY A 37 7.17 11.90 4.03
C GLY A 37 6.61 13.27 3.70
N ASP A 38 6.69 13.59 2.41
CA ASP A 38 6.39 14.94 1.89
C ASP A 38 4.89 15.26 1.90
N ASP A 39 4.02 14.26 1.69
CA ASP A 39 2.58 14.47 1.74
C ASP A 39 2.10 14.86 3.16
N MET A 40 2.62 14.18 4.17
CA MET A 40 2.37 14.56 5.57
C MET A 40 3.01 15.91 5.89
N ALA A 41 4.22 16.21 5.37
CA ALA A 41 4.88 17.50 5.57
C ALA A 41 4.04 18.66 5.04
N LEU A 42 3.49 18.52 3.84
CA LEU A 42 2.58 19.48 3.24
C LEU A 42 1.30 19.65 4.08
N ALA A 43 0.69 18.54 4.50
CA ALA A 43 -0.53 18.55 5.29
C ALA A 43 -0.33 19.12 6.70
N ALA A 44 0.79 18.76 7.34
CA ALA A 44 1.13 19.19 8.70
C ALA A 44 1.75 20.60 8.75
N GLY A 45 2.25 21.14 7.64
CA GLY A 45 2.97 22.42 7.60
C GLY A 45 4.29 22.39 8.38
N CYS A 46 4.91 21.20 8.51
CA CYS A 46 6.21 21.05 9.17
C CYS A 46 6.97 19.86 8.58
N VAL A 47 8.27 19.79 8.81
CA VAL A 47 9.13 18.73 8.30
C VAL A 47 9.04 17.44 9.12
N PRO A 48 9.23 16.25 8.51
CA PRO A 48 9.27 15.00 9.24
C PRO A 48 10.49 14.93 10.17
N LEU A 49 10.33 14.31 11.33
CA LEU A 49 11.44 13.99 12.21
C LEU A 49 12.34 12.90 11.59
N ILE A 50 11.73 11.94 10.92
CA ILE A 50 12.42 10.91 10.14
C ILE A 50 11.58 10.69 8.88
N HIS A 51 12.20 10.85 7.70
CA HIS A 51 11.55 10.56 6.43
C HIS A 51 11.40 9.06 6.21
N TYR A 52 10.25 8.59 5.67
CA TYR A 52 9.97 7.17 5.52
C TYR A 52 10.99 6.43 4.65
N GLU A 53 11.64 7.08 3.70
CA GLU A 53 12.72 6.47 2.89
C GLU A 53 13.86 5.92 3.75
N ARG A 54 14.10 6.53 4.92
CA ARG A 54 15.08 6.06 5.89
C ARG A 54 14.53 4.96 6.82
N MET A 55 13.27 4.59 6.67
CA MET A 55 12.57 3.59 7.49
C MET A 55 12.13 2.37 6.68
N ALA A 56 11.84 2.56 5.38
CA ALA A 56 11.23 1.59 4.48
C ALA A 56 12.22 0.52 3.99
N TYR A 57 12.72 -0.30 4.91
CA TYR A 57 13.49 -1.49 4.57
C TYR A 57 12.53 -2.67 4.41
N MET A 58 12.50 -3.27 3.20
CA MET A 58 11.59 -4.37 2.89
C MET A 58 12.34 -5.66 2.53
N GLY A 59 11.77 -6.76 3.03
CA GLY A 59 12.38 -8.08 2.88
C GLY A 59 13.32 -8.44 4.04
N PHE A 60 13.48 -9.74 4.27
CA PHE A 60 14.28 -10.24 5.40
C PHE A 60 15.75 -9.81 5.29
N VAL A 61 16.32 -9.84 4.08
CA VAL A 61 17.73 -9.50 3.84
C VAL A 61 18.00 -8.02 4.09
N ASP A 62 17.15 -7.13 3.54
CA ASP A 62 17.31 -5.68 3.71
C ASP A 62 17.13 -5.24 5.17
N VAL A 63 16.14 -5.82 5.86
CA VAL A 63 15.91 -5.53 7.28
C VAL A 63 17.09 -5.98 8.13
N VAL A 64 17.70 -7.14 7.84
CA VAL A 64 18.87 -7.62 8.58
C VAL A 64 20.10 -6.75 8.29
N ALA A 65 20.32 -6.37 7.04
CA ALA A 65 21.44 -5.51 6.66
C ALA A 65 21.36 -4.11 7.30
N HIS A 66 20.15 -3.57 7.49
CA HIS A 66 19.93 -2.23 8.03
C HIS A 66 19.39 -2.22 9.47
N LEU A 67 19.46 -3.34 10.16
CA LEU A 67 18.96 -3.48 11.53
C LEU A 67 19.47 -2.40 12.51
N PRO A 68 20.76 -2.00 12.48
CA PRO A 68 21.25 -0.92 13.34
C PRO A 68 20.55 0.42 13.07
N GLN A 69 20.22 0.71 11.79
CA GLN A 69 19.51 1.95 11.43
C GLN A 69 18.05 1.90 11.89
N VAL A 70 17.37 0.77 11.71
CA VAL A 70 15.99 0.58 12.18
C VAL A 70 15.90 0.75 13.70
N LEU A 71 16.88 0.23 14.44
CA LEU A 71 16.94 0.39 15.90
C LEU A 71 17.20 1.85 16.30
N ARG A 72 18.10 2.55 15.62
CA ARG A 72 18.35 3.99 15.84
C ARG A 72 17.08 4.79 15.59
N ASN A 73 16.44 4.60 14.45
CA ASN A 73 15.18 5.29 14.11
C ASN A 73 14.10 5.04 15.18
N LEU A 74 14.04 3.83 15.74
CA LEU A 74 13.09 3.52 16.81
C LEU A 74 13.40 4.27 18.11
N GLU A 75 14.67 4.35 18.51
CA GLU A 75 15.07 5.10 19.70
C GLU A 75 14.88 6.61 19.53
N ASP A 76 15.19 7.16 18.34
CA ASP A 76 14.94 8.57 18.01
C ASP A 76 13.44 8.89 18.05
N ALA A 77 12.59 8.00 17.53
CA ALA A 77 11.15 8.14 17.59
C ALA A 77 10.62 8.11 19.03
N LYS A 78 11.10 7.19 19.87
CA LYS A 78 10.76 7.12 21.30
C LYS A 78 11.17 8.39 22.04
N LYS A 79 12.39 8.87 21.79
CA LYS A 79 12.89 10.13 22.35
C LYS A 79 11.99 11.29 21.95
N ALA A 80 11.62 11.39 20.67
CA ALA A 80 10.74 12.44 20.17
C ALA A 80 9.34 12.39 20.81
N ILE A 81 8.74 11.20 20.98
CA ILE A 81 7.46 11.04 21.69
C ILE A 81 7.57 11.54 23.14
N ARG A 82 8.64 11.18 23.85
CA ARG A 82 8.86 11.59 25.25
C ARG A 82 9.02 13.09 25.39
N GLU A 83 9.84 13.71 24.52
CA GLU A 83 10.11 15.16 24.57
C GLU A 83 8.90 16.00 24.11
N PHE A 84 8.14 15.49 23.15
CA PHE A 84 6.96 16.18 22.63
C PHE A 84 5.76 16.06 23.57
N CYS A 85 5.66 14.98 24.35
CA CYS A 85 4.52 14.66 25.22
C CYS A 85 3.19 14.82 24.47
N PRO A 86 2.90 14.01 23.43
CA PRO A 86 1.68 14.11 22.66
C PRO A 86 0.46 13.68 23.49
N ASP A 87 -0.70 14.26 23.21
CA ASP A 87 -1.98 13.83 23.80
C ASP A 87 -2.44 12.49 23.20
N VAL A 88 -2.01 12.17 21.96
CA VAL A 88 -2.30 10.91 21.28
C VAL A 88 -1.19 10.55 20.27
N VAL A 89 -0.88 9.27 20.18
CA VAL A 89 -0.02 8.72 19.12
C VAL A 89 -0.88 8.02 18.07
N VAL A 90 -0.76 8.43 16.81
CA VAL A 90 -1.48 7.84 15.66
C VAL A 90 -0.49 7.05 14.81
N LEU A 91 -0.70 5.76 14.74
CA LEU A 91 0.14 4.82 13.99
C LEU A 91 -0.58 4.39 12.72
N VAL A 92 0.10 4.51 11.58
CA VAL A 92 -0.48 4.20 10.27
C VAL A 92 0.25 3.01 9.67
N ASP A 93 -0.45 1.87 9.50
CA ASP A 93 0.12 0.61 8.97
C ASP A 93 1.50 0.27 9.61
N TYR A 94 2.47 -0.24 8.84
CA TYR A 94 3.87 -0.50 9.21
C TYR A 94 4.07 -1.23 10.56
N PRO A 95 3.44 -2.40 10.74
CA PRO A 95 3.22 -3.01 12.06
C PRO A 95 4.50 -3.47 12.77
N SER A 96 5.59 -3.74 12.05
CA SER A 96 6.83 -4.21 12.69
C SER A 96 7.52 -3.15 13.54
N PHE A 97 7.39 -1.90 13.15
CA PHE A 97 7.92 -0.74 13.85
C PHE A 97 6.86 -0.13 14.77
N ASN A 98 5.68 0.13 14.23
CA ASN A 98 4.61 0.82 14.93
C ASN A 98 4.11 0.10 16.19
N LEU A 99 4.08 -1.24 16.22
CA LEU A 99 3.73 -1.98 17.45
C LEU A 99 4.78 -1.84 18.58
N ARG A 100 6.02 -1.46 18.26
CA ARG A 100 7.04 -1.13 19.27
C ARG A 100 6.86 0.29 19.81
N LEU A 101 6.42 1.22 18.95
CA LEU A 101 6.03 2.56 19.39
C LEU A 101 4.76 2.52 20.22
N ALA A 102 3.77 1.68 19.85
CA ALA A 102 2.55 1.49 20.64
C ALA A 102 2.87 1.03 22.06
N GLU A 103 3.73 0.02 22.20
CA GLU A 103 4.18 -0.49 23.51
C GLU A 103 4.87 0.59 24.34
N TYR A 104 5.69 1.42 23.71
CA TYR A 104 6.39 2.52 24.37
C TYR A 104 5.45 3.64 24.82
N ALA A 105 4.56 4.10 23.93
CA ALA A 105 3.59 5.16 24.23
C ALA A 105 2.61 4.71 25.33
N TYR A 106 2.16 3.45 25.29
CA TYR A 106 1.36 2.86 26.35
C TYR A 106 2.07 2.88 27.71
N GLY A 107 3.37 2.59 27.74
CA GLY A 107 4.18 2.66 28.95
C GLY A 107 4.32 4.08 29.54
N LEU A 108 4.09 5.11 28.72
CA LEU A 108 4.03 6.53 29.15
C LEU A 108 2.61 6.98 29.49
N GLY A 109 1.59 6.10 29.41
CA GLY A 109 0.19 6.46 29.62
C GLY A 109 -0.45 7.25 28.46
N ILE A 110 0.20 7.30 27.28
CA ILE A 110 -0.29 8.03 26.12
C ILE A 110 -1.21 7.10 25.31
N PRO A 111 -2.46 7.52 25.00
CA PRO A 111 -3.37 6.75 24.17
C PRO A 111 -2.82 6.56 22.76
N VAL A 112 -3.00 5.35 22.22
CA VAL A 112 -2.54 4.97 20.89
C VAL A 112 -3.73 4.66 20.00
N HIS A 113 -3.82 5.33 18.86
CA HIS A 113 -4.76 5.05 17.79
C HIS A 113 -4.02 4.40 16.62
N TYR A 114 -4.57 3.32 16.09
CA TYR A 114 -3.97 2.59 14.97
C TYR A 114 -4.88 2.68 13.74
N TYR A 115 -4.45 3.43 12.74
CA TYR A 115 -5.13 3.56 11.46
C TYR A 115 -4.52 2.62 10.42
N ILE A 116 -5.35 1.99 9.61
CA ILE A 116 -5.01 0.89 8.71
C ILE A 116 -4.51 -0.32 9.52
N ALA A 117 -5.48 -1.05 10.07
CA ALA A 117 -5.22 -2.22 10.91
C ALA A 117 -4.22 -3.20 10.26
N PRO A 118 -3.26 -3.74 11.04
CA PRO A 118 -2.33 -4.71 10.49
C PRO A 118 -3.05 -5.94 9.95
N LYS A 119 -2.65 -6.42 8.76
CA LYS A 119 -3.26 -7.57 8.06
C LYS A 119 -2.93 -8.89 8.76
N LEU A 120 -3.35 -9.02 10.04
CA LEU A 120 -3.05 -10.19 10.88
C LEU A 120 -3.81 -11.44 10.44
N TRP A 121 -4.88 -11.28 9.69
CA TRP A 121 -5.62 -12.36 9.03
C TRP A 121 -4.79 -13.05 7.93
N ALA A 122 -3.82 -12.36 7.35
CA ALA A 122 -2.92 -12.92 6.35
C ALA A 122 -1.72 -13.64 7.00
N TRP A 123 -1.13 -13.04 8.03
CA TRP A 123 0.09 -13.58 8.67
C TRP A 123 0.36 -12.95 10.04
N LYS A 124 1.17 -13.61 10.87
CA LYS A 124 1.57 -13.13 12.20
C LYS A 124 0.40 -12.77 13.13
N GLU A 125 -0.65 -13.58 13.12
CA GLU A 125 -1.85 -13.43 13.96
C GLU A 125 -1.53 -13.23 15.44
N TYR A 126 -0.42 -13.79 15.94
CA TYR A 126 0.03 -13.65 17.34
C TYR A 126 0.21 -12.19 17.79
N ARG A 127 0.38 -11.25 16.85
CA ARG A 127 0.50 -9.81 17.12
C ARG A 127 -0.79 -9.19 17.67
N ILE A 128 -1.92 -9.87 17.54
CA ILE A 128 -3.19 -9.42 18.10
C ILE A 128 -3.10 -9.15 19.61
N ARG A 129 -2.26 -9.91 20.32
CA ARG A 129 -2.00 -9.70 21.75
C ARG A 129 -1.41 -8.32 22.05
N LYS A 130 -0.54 -7.82 21.16
CA LYS A 130 0.04 -6.47 21.29
C LYS A 130 -0.99 -5.39 20.99
N LEU A 131 -1.82 -5.56 19.94
CA LEU A 131 -2.91 -4.64 19.65
C LEU A 131 -3.86 -4.52 20.84
N LYS A 132 -4.34 -5.65 21.38
CA LYS A 132 -5.21 -5.67 22.55
C LYS A 132 -4.65 -4.96 23.77
N LYS A 133 -3.34 -5.07 23.99
CA LYS A 133 -2.69 -4.53 25.19
C LYS A 133 -2.31 -3.07 25.06
N PHE A 134 -1.85 -2.65 23.89
CA PHE A 134 -1.16 -1.36 23.75
C PHE A 134 -1.90 -0.33 22.89
N VAL A 135 -2.98 -0.73 22.19
CA VAL A 135 -3.72 0.17 21.29
C VAL A 135 -5.10 0.45 21.84
N SER A 136 -5.45 1.74 21.96
CA SER A 136 -6.72 2.19 22.52
C SER A 136 -7.86 2.13 21.51
N ARG A 137 -7.59 2.46 20.23
CA ARG A 137 -8.55 2.41 19.13
C ARG A 137 -7.87 1.91 17.86
N ILE A 138 -8.59 1.11 17.09
CA ILE A 138 -8.09 0.54 15.83
C ILE A 138 -9.12 0.83 14.75
N TYR A 139 -8.65 1.40 13.65
CA TYR A 139 -9.44 1.72 12.48
C TYR A 139 -9.02 0.84 11.31
N SER A 140 -9.96 0.06 10.80
CA SER A 140 -9.74 -0.85 9.67
C SER A 140 -10.26 -0.23 8.36
N ILE A 141 -9.69 -0.66 7.26
CA ILE A 141 -10.03 -0.20 5.90
C ILE A 141 -10.63 -1.30 5.01
N LEU A 142 -10.75 -2.52 5.53
CA LEU A 142 -11.36 -3.63 4.82
C LEU A 142 -12.61 -4.10 5.59
N PRO A 143 -13.77 -4.27 4.91
CA PRO A 143 -15.05 -4.48 5.59
C PRO A 143 -15.11 -5.77 6.41
N PHE A 144 -14.39 -6.82 6.02
CA PHE A 144 -14.39 -8.11 6.74
C PHE A 144 -13.52 -8.08 8.01
N GLU A 145 -12.69 -7.06 8.21
CA GLU A 145 -11.75 -6.99 9.35
C GLU A 145 -12.47 -6.82 10.67
N GLU A 146 -13.59 -6.11 10.73
CA GLU A 146 -14.39 -5.99 11.97
C GLU A 146 -14.83 -7.36 12.48
N ALA A 147 -15.39 -8.20 11.61
CA ALA A 147 -15.81 -9.55 11.97
C ALA A 147 -14.61 -10.40 12.38
N TRP A 148 -13.54 -10.38 11.58
CA TRP A 148 -12.36 -11.20 11.84
C TRP A 148 -11.68 -10.87 13.18
N PHE A 149 -11.52 -9.58 13.50
CA PHE A 149 -10.96 -9.13 14.79
C PHE A 149 -11.95 -9.35 15.94
N GLY A 150 -13.28 -9.15 15.69
CA GLY A 150 -14.34 -9.37 16.65
C GLY A 150 -14.40 -10.81 17.16
N GLU A 151 -14.31 -11.80 16.28
CA GLU A 151 -14.20 -13.22 16.63
C GLU A 151 -13.03 -13.52 17.56
N ARG A 152 -12.00 -12.70 17.53
CA ARG A 152 -10.80 -12.80 18.37
C ARG A 152 -10.86 -11.89 19.60
N GLY A 153 -12.02 -11.30 19.88
CA GLY A 153 -12.27 -10.43 21.03
C GLY A 153 -11.48 -9.11 20.98
N LEU A 154 -11.27 -8.53 19.79
CA LEU A 154 -10.68 -7.22 19.59
C LEU A 154 -11.65 -6.36 18.78
N LYS A 155 -12.12 -5.26 19.37
CA LYS A 155 -12.97 -4.31 18.67
C LYS A 155 -12.13 -3.46 17.72
N VAL A 156 -12.54 -3.40 16.46
CA VAL A 156 -12.02 -2.50 15.41
C VAL A 156 -13.18 -1.73 14.83
N GLU A 157 -12.93 -0.56 14.32
CA GLU A 157 -13.92 0.28 13.66
C GLU A 157 -13.60 0.32 12.16
N TYR A 158 -14.51 -0.14 11.30
CA TYR A 158 -14.36 0.00 9.85
C TYR A 158 -14.70 1.44 9.45
N VAL A 159 -13.74 2.15 8.89
CA VAL A 159 -13.85 3.59 8.54
C VAL A 159 -13.88 3.85 7.04
N GLY A 160 -14.08 2.80 6.23
CA GLY A 160 -13.94 2.90 4.79
C GLY A 160 -12.49 2.74 4.32
N ASN A 161 -12.32 2.64 3.01
CA ASN A 161 -10.99 2.49 2.41
C ASN A 161 -10.57 3.81 1.74
N PRO A 162 -9.46 4.42 2.13
CA PRO A 162 -9.01 5.70 1.58
C PRO A 162 -8.73 5.64 0.06
N SER A 163 -8.40 4.47 -0.48
CA SER A 163 -8.25 4.31 -1.94
C SER A 163 -9.54 4.58 -2.70
N VAL A 164 -10.71 4.41 -2.08
CA VAL A 164 -12.00 4.72 -2.74
C VAL A 164 -12.11 6.21 -3.03
N GLU A 165 -11.77 7.06 -2.05
CA GLU A 165 -11.80 8.51 -2.22
C GLU A 165 -10.72 8.99 -3.20
N GLU A 166 -9.54 8.37 -3.16
CA GLU A 166 -8.43 8.70 -4.06
C GLU A 166 -8.80 8.37 -5.51
N VAL A 167 -9.30 7.17 -5.75
CA VAL A 167 -9.78 6.76 -7.09
C VAL A 167 -10.91 7.68 -7.54
N GLY A 168 -11.90 7.97 -6.70
CA GLY A 168 -13.00 8.88 -7.02
C GLY A 168 -12.50 10.25 -7.48
N ARG A 169 -11.60 10.88 -6.73
CA ARG A 169 -11.00 12.18 -7.10
C ARG A 169 -10.25 12.14 -8.43
N VAL A 170 -9.49 11.08 -8.67
CA VAL A 170 -8.76 10.92 -9.95
C VAL A 170 -9.75 10.77 -11.10
N LEU A 171 -10.78 9.93 -10.95
CA LEU A 171 -11.79 9.71 -11.99
C LEU A 171 -12.59 11.00 -12.30
N GLU A 172 -12.93 11.80 -11.29
CA GLU A 172 -13.62 13.09 -11.47
C GLU A 172 -12.75 14.13 -12.19
N SER A 173 -11.43 14.08 -11.99
CA SER A 173 -10.48 15.02 -12.61
C SER A 173 -9.85 14.50 -13.91
N MET A 174 -10.25 13.32 -14.37
CA MET A 174 -9.68 12.72 -15.58
C MET A 174 -10.02 13.53 -16.84
N PRO A 175 -9.03 13.75 -17.72
CA PRO A 175 -9.31 14.26 -19.05
C PRO A 175 -10.15 13.24 -19.85
N PRO A 176 -10.88 13.69 -20.88
CA PRO A 176 -11.52 12.78 -21.83
C PRO A 176 -10.54 11.76 -22.41
N ASP A 177 -11.00 10.54 -22.73
CA ASP A 177 -10.15 9.46 -23.27
C ASP A 177 -9.36 9.90 -24.52
N ALA A 178 -9.96 10.71 -25.37
CA ALA A 178 -9.30 11.27 -26.56
C ALA A 178 -8.09 12.15 -26.21
N ASP A 179 -8.20 12.97 -25.19
CA ASP A 179 -7.12 13.85 -24.73
C ASP A 179 -5.99 13.04 -24.10
N PHE A 180 -6.33 12.04 -23.29
CA PHE A 180 -5.34 11.10 -22.71
C PHE A 180 -4.57 10.37 -23.82
N ARG A 181 -5.28 9.85 -24.85
CA ARG A 181 -4.65 9.19 -25.99
C ARG A 181 -3.75 10.13 -26.78
N SER A 182 -4.22 11.34 -27.05
CA SER A 182 -3.45 12.36 -27.76
C SER A 182 -2.18 12.73 -27.02
N LEU A 183 -2.28 12.96 -25.69
CA LEU A 183 -1.14 13.32 -24.85
C LEU A 183 -0.04 12.24 -24.85
N HIS A 184 -0.44 10.98 -24.89
CA HIS A 184 0.49 9.84 -24.84
C HIS A 184 0.76 9.20 -26.20
N SER A 185 0.36 9.84 -27.31
CA SER A 185 0.55 9.34 -28.68
C SER A 185 -0.01 7.93 -28.89
N LEU A 186 -1.18 7.65 -28.32
CA LEU A 186 -1.87 6.38 -28.40
C LEU A 186 -2.85 6.36 -29.58
N ASP A 187 -3.00 5.18 -30.19
CA ASP A 187 -3.97 4.96 -31.28
C ASP A 187 -5.38 4.61 -30.75
N SER A 188 -6.30 4.26 -31.64
CA SER A 188 -7.69 3.94 -31.32
C SER A 188 -7.92 2.52 -30.83
N ARG A 189 -6.90 1.66 -30.82
CA ARG A 189 -7.04 0.28 -30.30
C ARG A 189 -7.38 0.27 -28.82
N PRO A 190 -8.07 -0.78 -28.34
CA PRO A 190 -8.27 -0.96 -26.90
C PRO A 190 -6.94 -1.02 -26.14
N ILE A 191 -6.86 -0.38 -24.98
CA ILE A 191 -5.64 -0.34 -24.17
C ILE A 191 -5.56 -1.58 -23.28
N LEU A 192 -4.42 -2.26 -23.31
CA LEU A 192 -4.00 -3.23 -22.31
C LEU A 192 -2.95 -2.60 -21.39
N ALA A 193 -3.31 -2.37 -20.13
CA ALA A 193 -2.39 -1.81 -19.15
C ALA A 193 -1.55 -2.89 -18.48
N LEU A 194 -0.24 -2.71 -18.45
CA LEU A 194 0.68 -3.51 -17.64
C LEU A 194 1.07 -2.71 -16.41
N VAL A 195 0.72 -3.22 -15.23
CA VAL A 195 0.99 -2.59 -13.93
C VAL A 195 1.91 -3.51 -13.12
N PRO A 196 3.24 -3.49 -13.39
CA PRO A 196 4.18 -4.48 -12.87
C PRO A 196 4.57 -4.28 -11.40
N GLY A 197 4.12 -3.18 -10.79
CA GLY A 197 4.43 -2.81 -9.41
C GLY A 197 5.26 -1.54 -9.29
N SER A 198 5.53 -1.13 -8.07
CA SER A 198 6.26 0.10 -7.73
C SER A 198 7.70 -0.13 -7.25
N ARG A 199 8.15 -1.38 -7.18
CA ARG A 199 9.48 -1.76 -6.68
C ARG A 199 10.30 -2.46 -7.75
N VAL A 200 11.61 -2.19 -7.78
CA VAL A 200 12.55 -2.82 -8.73
C VAL A 200 12.41 -4.34 -8.79
N GLY A 201 12.30 -5.00 -7.63
CA GLY A 201 12.17 -6.47 -7.56
C GLY A 201 10.85 -6.98 -8.15
N GLU A 202 9.73 -6.27 -7.91
CA GLU A 202 8.42 -6.59 -8.47
C GLU A 202 8.44 -6.42 -9.99
N ILE A 203 8.94 -5.29 -10.48
CA ILE A 203 9.02 -4.98 -11.91
C ILE A 203 9.88 -6.03 -12.64
N LYS A 204 11.08 -6.32 -12.14
CA LYS A 204 11.96 -7.35 -12.73
C LYS A 204 11.34 -8.74 -12.77
N SER A 205 10.46 -9.05 -11.81
CA SER A 205 9.81 -10.36 -11.71
C SER A 205 8.55 -10.47 -12.58
N ASN A 206 7.72 -9.43 -12.59
CA ASN A 206 6.39 -9.48 -13.21
C ASN A 206 6.38 -8.96 -14.65
N LEU A 207 7.09 -7.88 -14.95
CA LEU A 207 7.04 -7.26 -16.28
C LEU A 207 7.43 -8.20 -17.42
N PRO A 208 8.45 -9.05 -17.33
CA PRO A 208 8.77 -9.99 -18.41
C PRO A 208 7.64 -10.98 -18.72
N VAL A 209 6.88 -11.39 -17.70
CA VAL A 209 5.73 -12.31 -17.88
C VAL A 209 4.57 -11.54 -18.53
N MET A 210 4.28 -10.33 -18.05
CA MET A 210 3.24 -9.46 -18.62
C MET A 210 3.56 -9.11 -20.08
N ASP A 211 4.81 -8.77 -20.39
CA ASP A 211 5.29 -8.48 -21.74
C ASP A 211 5.09 -9.69 -22.69
N ALA A 212 5.45 -10.89 -22.24
CA ALA A 212 5.28 -12.11 -23.04
C ALA A 212 3.79 -12.42 -23.34
N VAL A 213 2.88 -12.11 -22.43
CA VAL A 213 1.44 -12.23 -22.66
C VAL A 213 0.98 -11.13 -23.63
N ALA A 214 1.34 -9.90 -23.42
CA ALA A 214 0.91 -8.75 -24.23
C ALA A 214 1.33 -8.89 -25.69
N ARG A 215 2.52 -9.45 -25.99
CA ARG A 215 2.99 -9.73 -27.35
C ARG A 215 2.10 -10.71 -28.13
N ARG A 216 1.27 -11.49 -27.47
CA ARG A 216 0.32 -12.42 -28.11
C ARG A 216 -0.99 -11.73 -28.53
N HIS A 217 -1.14 -10.46 -28.15
CA HIS A 217 -2.35 -9.65 -28.36
C HIS A 217 -2.05 -8.37 -29.16
N PRO A 218 -1.63 -8.48 -30.44
CA PRO A 218 -1.33 -7.30 -31.26
C PRO A 218 -2.56 -6.47 -31.59
N GLU A 219 -3.76 -7.00 -31.39
CA GLU A 219 -5.04 -6.31 -31.58
C GLU A 219 -5.30 -5.22 -30.53
N VAL A 220 -4.58 -5.22 -29.42
CA VAL A 220 -4.65 -4.18 -28.38
C VAL A 220 -3.40 -3.31 -28.40
N GLN A 221 -3.54 -2.09 -27.92
CA GLN A 221 -2.40 -1.21 -27.64
C GLN A 221 -1.92 -1.43 -26.21
N THR A 222 -0.75 -2.04 -26.07
CA THR A 222 -0.17 -2.28 -24.76
C THR A 222 0.63 -1.09 -24.29
N ILE A 223 0.42 -0.69 -23.04
CA ILE A 223 1.19 0.35 -22.34
C ILE A 223 1.60 -0.13 -20.96
N VAL A 224 2.74 0.34 -20.48
CA VAL A 224 3.25 0.04 -19.14
C VAL A 224 3.08 1.26 -18.24
N ALA A 225 2.48 1.06 -17.07
CA ALA A 225 2.43 2.09 -16.05
C ALA A 225 3.81 2.23 -15.39
N GLY A 226 4.49 3.34 -15.63
CA GLY A 226 5.75 3.69 -15.01
C GLY A 226 5.55 4.10 -13.54
N ALA A 227 6.43 3.63 -12.66
CA ALA A 227 6.45 4.09 -11.27
C ALA A 227 7.40 5.29 -11.14
N PRO A 228 6.98 6.42 -10.54
CA PRO A 228 7.78 7.66 -10.50
C PRO A 228 9.17 7.52 -9.87
N SER A 229 9.32 6.58 -8.93
CA SER A 229 10.60 6.32 -8.24
C SER A 229 11.55 5.39 -9.01
N ILE A 230 11.18 4.94 -10.21
CA ILE A 230 11.92 3.93 -10.97
C ILE A 230 12.48 4.55 -12.25
N SER A 231 13.77 4.33 -12.49
CA SER A 231 14.43 4.89 -13.66
C SER A 231 13.92 4.27 -14.98
N PRO A 232 13.77 5.07 -16.06
CA PRO A 232 13.33 4.58 -17.38
C PRO A 232 14.23 3.47 -17.96
N GLU A 233 15.50 3.47 -17.64
CA GLU A 233 16.49 2.48 -18.12
C GLU A 233 16.15 1.06 -17.64
N LEU A 234 15.55 0.94 -16.44
CA LEU A 234 15.11 -0.35 -15.94
C LEU A 234 14.03 -0.95 -16.84
N TYR A 235 13.06 -0.13 -17.27
CA TYR A 235 11.98 -0.58 -18.14
C TYR A 235 12.49 -0.91 -19.54
N ALA A 236 13.38 -0.08 -20.10
CA ALA A 236 13.95 -0.27 -21.43
C ALA A 236 14.68 -1.63 -21.55
N GLY A 237 15.24 -2.14 -20.46
CA GLY A 237 15.86 -3.49 -20.43
C GLY A 237 14.88 -4.66 -20.32
N LEU A 238 13.58 -4.40 -20.08
CA LEU A 238 12.58 -5.45 -19.78
C LEU A 238 11.43 -5.51 -20.77
N THR A 239 11.14 -4.41 -21.49
CA THR A 239 10.03 -4.32 -22.45
C THR A 239 10.36 -3.37 -23.58
N SER A 240 9.68 -3.56 -24.74
CA SER A 240 9.66 -2.62 -25.85
C SER A 240 8.35 -1.83 -25.94
N PHE A 241 7.39 -2.11 -25.04
CA PHE A 241 6.14 -1.35 -25.00
C PHE A 241 6.38 0.04 -24.38
N PRO A 242 5.59 1.06 -24.79
CA PRO A 242 5.70 2.40 -24.24
C PRO A 242 5.44 2.38 -22.74
N VAL A 243 6.34 3.03 -21.99
CA VAL A 243 6.19 3.27 -20.56
C VAL A 243 5.65 4.68 -20.38
N ILE A 244 4.50 4.80 -19.74
CA ILE A 244 3.83 6.07 -19.53
C ILE A 244 4.08 6.50 -18.09
N ASP A 245 4.69 7.66 -17.93
CA ASP A 245 4.84 8.35 -16.65
C ASP A 245 3.59 9.21 -16.40
N ALA A 246 2.53 8.54 -16.00
CA ALA A 246 1.26 9.15 -15.63
C ALA A 246 0.71 8.44 -14.39
N SER A 247 -0.37 8.98 -13.82
CA SER A 247 -1.07 8.29 -12.75
C SER A 247 -1.49 6.89 -13.19
N THR A 248 -1.04 5.87 -12.45
CA THR A 248 -1.44 4.47 -12.68
C THR A 248 -2.95 4.32 -12.70
N LEU A 249 -3.67 5.09 -11.88
CA LEU A 249 -5.13 5.12 -11.86
C LEU A 249 -5.73 5.63 -13.18
N GLN A 250 -5.16 6.69 -13.76
CA GLN A 250 -5.62 7.20 -15.08
C GLN A 250 -5.40 6.16 -16.17
N ILE A 251 -4.24 5.50 -16.17
CA ILE A 251 -3.95 4.42 -17.13
C ILE A 251 -4.96 3.28 -16.98
N MET A 252 -5.24 2.85 -15.75
CA MET A 252 -6.20 1.77 -15.48
C MET A 252 -7.63 2.17 -15.88
N ALA A 253 -8.03 3.40 -15.63
CA ALA A 253 -9.37 3.87 -15.99
C ALA A 253 -9.60 3.95 -17.51
N CYS A 254 -8.56 4.21 -18.30
CA CYS A 254 -8.62 4.17 -19.77
C CYS A 254 -8.42 2.75 -20.34
N ALA A 255 -8.04 1.78 -19.53
CA ALA A 255 -7.70 0.44 -20.00
C ALA A 255 -8.95 -0.43 -20.25
N ARG A 256 -8.98 -1.14 -21.37
CA ARG A 256 -9.95 -2.21 -21.64
C ARG A 256 -9.73 -3.42 -20.74
N ALA A 257 -8.47 -3.68 -20.37
CA ALA A 257 -8.06 -4.70 -19.42
C ALA A 257 -6.69 -4.35 -18.83
N ALA A 258 -6.36 -4.92 -17.67
CA ALA A 258 -5.09 -4.71 -17.00
C ALA A 258 -4.45 -6.02 -16.53
N LEU A 259 -3.14 -6.16 -16.70
CA LEU A 259 -2.32 -7.14 -15.99
C LEU A 259 -1.69 -6.42 -14.79
N VAL A 260 -2.07 -6.80 -13.59
CA VAL A 260 -1.76 -6.02 -12.38
C VAL A 260 -0.97 -6.88 -11.39
N THR A 261 0.07 -6.33 -10.80
CA THR A 261 0.74 -7.01 -9.67
C THR A 261 -0.16 -7.00 -8.44
N SER A 262 -0.04 -8.03 -7.60
CA SER A 262 -0.81 -8.08 -6.34
C SER A 262 -0.37 -6.96 -5.40
N GLY A 263 -1.34 -6.31 -4.78
CA GLY A 263 -1.14 -5.19 -3.84
C GLY A 263 -2.26 -4.17 -3.95
N THR A 264 -1.99 -2.94 -3.55
CA THR A 264 -2.93 -1.80 -3.63
C THR A 264 -3.41 -1.59 -5.06
N ALA A 265 -2.53 -1.71 -6.06
CA ALA A 265 -2.86 -1.55 -7.47
C ALA A 265 -3.98 -2.48 -7.95
N SER A 266 -4.11 -3.68 -7.39
CA SER A 266 -5.22 -4.59 -7.74
C SER A 266 -6.57 -4.09 -7.22
N LEU A 267 -6.61 -3.43 -6.06
CA LEU A 267 -7.82 -2.80 -5.54
C LEU A 267 -8.17 -1.54 -6.34
N GLU A 268 -7.20 -0.71 -6.60
CA GLU A 268 -7.34 0.51 -7.41
C GLU A 268 -7.85 0.19 -8.82
N SER A 269 -7.33 -0.86 -9.46
CA SER A 269 -7.80 -1.33 -10.76
C SER A 269 -9.29 -1.74 -10.73
N ALA A 270 -9.71 -2.44 -9.67
CA ALA A 270 -11.12 -2.80 -9.49
C ALA A 270 -12.00 -1.58 -9.27
N LEU A 271 -11.55 -0.62 -8.45
CA LEU A 271 -12.27 0.64 -8.19
C LEU A 271 -12.34 1.53 -9.43
N ALA A 272 -11.30 1.54 -10.28
CA ALA A 272 -11.30 2.23 -11.56
C ALA A 272 -12.16 1.54 -12.65
N GLY A 273 -12.74 0.37 -12.34
CA GLY A 273 -13.59 -0.37 -13.27
C GLY A 273 -12.83 -1.13 -14.35
N ALA A 274 -11.51 -1.28 -14.25
CA ALA A 274 -10.71 -2.02 -15.20
C ALA A 274 -10.79 -3.54 -14.95
N PRO A 275 -11.26 -4.35 -15.92
CA PRO A 275 -11.13 -5.80 -15.84
C PRO A 275 -9.65 -6.18 -15.68
N GLN A 276 -9.33 -7.07 -14.74
CA GLN A 276 -7.94 -7.33 -14.42
C GLN A 276 -7.60 -8.81 -14.26
N VAL A 277 -6.36 -9.15 -14.61
CA VAL A 277 -5.71 -10.39 -14.21
C VAL A 277 -4.58 -10.04 -13.23
N VAL A 278 -4.65 -10.59 -12.03
CA VAL A 278 -3.63 -10.34 -11.01
C VAL A 278 -2.47 -11.30 -11.19
N CYS A 279 -1.30 -10.74 -11.46
CA CYS A 279 -0.04 -11.45 -11.57
C CYS A 279 0.71 -11.37 -10.23
N TYR A 280 1.04 -12.51 -9.66
CA TYR A 280 1.86 -12.54 -8.46
C TYR A 280 3.02 -13.52 -8.62
N ARG A 281 4.22 -12.98 -8.54
CA ARG A 281 5.43 -13.78 -8.53
C ARG A 281 6.32 -13.35 -7.38
N SER A 282 6.53 -14.24 -6.41
CA SER A 282 7.40 -13.92 -5.29
C SER A 282 8.87 -13.91 -5.75
N VAL A 283 9.56 -12.83 -5.42
CA VAL A 283 11.01 -12.72 -5.57
C VAL A 283 11.64 -13.44 -4.37
N GLY A 284 12.13 -14.65 -4.55
CA GLY A 284 12.76 -15.38 -3.47
C GLY A 284 13.32 -16.75 -3.88
N TRP A 285 14.16 -17.29 -3.02
CA TRP A 285 14.78 -18.59 -3.20
C TRP A 285 13.72 -19.71 -3.23
N LYS A 286 13.69 -20.52 -4.29
CA LYS A 286 12.69 -21.58 -4.54
C LYS A 286 12.34 -22.46 -3.32
N PRO A 287 13.28 -22.86 -2.42
CA PRO A 287 12.93 -23.66 -1.24
C PRO A 287 12.06 -22.90 -0.20
N MET A 288 12.13 -21.56 -0.15
CA MET A 288 11.28 -20.78 0.76
C MET A 288 9.84 -20.66 0.29
N HIS A 289 9.54 -20.93 -0.96
CA HIS A 289 8.18 -20.80 -1.51
C HIS A 289 7.18 -21.75 -0.82
N GLY A 290 7.56 -23.02 -0.61
CA GLY A 290 6.75 -24.00 0.12
C GLY A 290 6.52 -23.64 1.61
N LEU A 291 7.51 -22.96 2.23
CA LEU A 291 7.38 -22.48 3.60
C LEU A 291 6.45 -21.26 3.66
N PHE A 292 6.55 -20.33 2.71
CA PHE A 292 5.66 -19.16 2.63
C PHE A 292 4.20 -19.56 2.41
N GLN A 293 3.92 -20.54 1.55
CA GLN A 293 2.55 -21.06 1.34
C GLN A 293 1.94 -21.67 2.61
N ARG A 294 2.77 -22.26 3.50
CA ARG A 294 2.31 -22.79 4.80
C ARG A 294 2.08 -21.71 5.86
N ILE A 295 2.74 -20.55 5.71
CA ILE A 295 2.67 -19.43 6.67
C ILE A 295 1.53 -18.48 6.31
N LEU A 296 1.23 -18.32 5.01
CA LEU A 296 0.12 -17.48 4.54
C LEU A 296 -1.21 -18.23 4.72
N LYS A 297 -2.07 -17.70 5.56
CA LYS A 297 -3.40 -18.27 5.88
C LYS A 297 -4.52 -17.72 4.97
N ILE A 298 -4.18 -17.16 3.82
CA ILE A 298 -5.15 -16.52 2.93
C ILE A 298 -5.46 -17.38 1.71
N PRO A 299 -6.74 -17.45 1.29
CA PRO A 299 -7.14 -18.18 0.08
C PRO A 299 -6.74 -17.46 -1.20
N PHE A 300 -6.54 -16.14 -1.15
CA PHE A 300 -6.23 -15.30 -2.31
C PHE A 300 -5.14 -14.30 -1.98
N VAL A 301 -4.33 -13.94 -2.97
CA VAL A 301 -3.30 -12.90 -2.87
C VAL A 301 -3.85 -11.53 -3.29
N SER A 302 -4.89 -11.51 -4.10
CA SER A 302 -5.55 -10.30 -4.61
C SER A 302 -6.52 -9.72 -3.60
N LEU A 303 -6.44 -8.41 -3.33
CA LEU A 303 -7.37 -7.70 -2.45
C LEU A 303 -8.82 -7.71 -2.95
N PRO A 304 -9.12 -7.50 -4.24
CA PRO A 304 -10.50 -7.63 -4.74
C PRO A 304 -11.13 -8.99 -4.46
N ASN A 305 -10.36 -10.07 -4.57
CA ASN A 305 -10.85 -11.40 -4.26
C ASN A 305 -11.08 -11.65 -2.77
N LEU A 306 -10.29 -11.00 -1.91
CA LEU A 306 -10.46 -11.06 -0.46
C LEU A 306 -11.70 -10.27 0.00
N VAL A 307 -11.98 -9.15 -0.65
CA VAL A 307 -13.15 -8.28 -0.33
C VAL A 307 -14.43 -8.80 -0.96
N GLY A 308 -14.36 -9.27 -2.21
CA GLY A 308 -15.52 -9.69 -2.99
C GLY A 308 -16.03 -11.12 -2.69
N GLY A 309 -15.24 -11.91 -1.90
CA GLY A 309 -15.65 -13.27 -1.51
C GLY A 309 -15.42 -14.30 -2.58
N GLU A 310 -16.15 -15.02 -3.19
CA GLU A 310 -15.91 -16.23 -3.97
C GLU A 310 -15.33 -16.01 -5.37
N ILE A 311 -14.22 -16.69 -5.67
CA ILE A 311 -13.90 -17.07 -7.04
C ILE A 311 -14.41 -18.50 -7.25
N ASP A 312 -15.10 -18.70 -8.37
CA ASP A 312 -15.44 -20.02 -8.86
C ASP A 312 -14.22 -20.96 -8.87
N ARG A 313 -14.41 -22.19 -8.36
CA ARG A 313 -13.34 -23.20 -8.26
C ARG A 313 -12.72 -23.55 -9.61
N GLU A 314 -13.42 -23.34 -10.70
CA GLU A 314 -12.98 -23.62 -12.06
C GLU A 314 -11.95 -22.58 -12.55
N THR A 315 -12.13 -21.30 -12.20
CA THR A 315 -11.15 -20.23 -12.45
C THR A 315 -9.85 -20.46 -11.66
N ARG A 316 -9.93 -21.06 -10.48
CA ARG A 316 -8.77 -21.40 -9.64
C ARG A 316 -7.84 -22.44 -10.25
N ARG A 317 -8.36 -23.41 -11.01
CA ARG A 317 -7.56 -24.46 -11.67
C ARG A 317 -6.77 -23.91 -12.86
N ARG A 318 -7.34 -22.97 -13.62
CA ARG A 318 -6.70 -22.37 -14.80
C ARG A 318 -5.56 -21.40 -14.47
N VAL A 319 -5.42 -20.94 -13.25
CA VAL A 319 -4.37 -20.00 -12.81
C VAL A 319 -3.14 -20.75 -12.24
N ASN A 320 -3.27 -22.02 -11.90
CA ASN A 320 -2.20 -22.84 -11.33
C ASN A 320 -1.55 -23.80 -12.34
N ASP A 321 -2.09 -23.93 -13.54
CA ASP A 321 -1.54 -24.68 -14.68
C ASP A 321 -0.84 -23.72 -15.67
#